data_0903824b71869321411c62b21290fa9e
#
_entry.id   0903824b71869321411c62b21290fa9e
#
_cell.length_a   1.000
_cell.length_b   1.000
_cell.length_c   1.000
_cell.angle_alpha   90.00
_cell.angle_beta   90.00
_cell.angle_gamma   90.00
#
_symmetry.space_group_name_H-M   'P 1'
#
loop_
_entity.id
_entity.type
_entity.pdbx_description
1 polymer ?
#
loop_
_entity_poly.entity_id
_entity_poly.type
_entity_poly.pdbx_seq_one_letter_code
_entity_poly.pdbx_strand_id
1 'polypeptide(L)'
;EGYEGHFFWDTESYVCPVFTYTAPEVAKSFLEYRGHILPKAEERAAELNLKGALYPWRTIDGEETSAYYPAGTAQYHIDADIIFALNRFLNAHGDDLGFDQKVVEKMCAQTARMWESLGAFIPHTGNKFCINDVTGPDEYTAIVNNNAFTNFMARENLEISVARSGSQAS
;
A
#
# COMPACT_ATOMS: atom_id res chain seq x y z
N GLU A 1 16.11 -13.89 6.26
CA GLU A 1 15.92 -12.46 6.01
C GLU A 1 16.76 -11.63 6.96
N GLY A 2 17.37 -10.51 6.48
CA GLY A 2 18.29 -9.71 7.26
C GLY A 2 17.66 -8.86 8.37
N TYR A 3 16.33 -8.86 8.51
CA TYR A 3 15.59 -8.06 9.47
C TYR A 3 14.77 -8.92 10.44
N GLU A 4 15.36 -9.98 10.94
CA GLU A 4 14.75 -10.84 11.99
C GLU A 4 13.43 -11.50 11.57
N GLY A 5 13.23 -11.72 10.27
CA GLY A 5 12.01 -12.31 9.72
C GLY A 5 10.80 -11.37 9.62
N HIS A 6 10.99 -10.07 9.85
CA HIS A 6 9.92 -9.11 9.68
C HIS A 6 9.62 -8.85 8.19
N PHE A 7 8.38 -8.58 7.89
CA PHE A 7 7.89 -8.22 6.56
C PHE A 7 8.04 -6.70 6.33
N PHE A 8 8.55 -6.32 5.17
CA PHE A 8 8.73 -4.95 4.72
C PHE A 8 8.13 -4.77 3.32
N TRP A 9 7.95 -3.53 2.90
CA TRP A 9 7.53 -3.19 1.53
C TRP A 9 8.55 -3.57 0.44
N ASP A 10 9.78 -3.84 0.81
CA ASP A 10 10.81 -4.41 -0.07
C ASP A 10 10.35 -5.72 -0.71
N THR A 11 9.56 -6.52 0.00
CA THR A 11 8.99 -7.75 -0.53
C THR A 11 8.13 -7.47 -1.76
N GLU A 12 7.23 -6.50 -1.69
CA GLU A 12 6.33 -6.14 -2.79
C GLU A 12 7.07 -5.43 -3.91
N SER A 13 7.99 -4.51 -3.58
CA SER A 13 8.63 -3.64 -4.57
C SER A 13 9.77 -4.31 -5.31
N TYR A 14 10.56 -5.14 -4.64
CA TYR A 14 11.80 -5.69 -5.19
C TYR A 14 11.82 -7.21 -5.33
N VAL A 15 11.19 -7.94 -4.42
CA VAL A 15 11.20 -9.41 -4.42
C VAL A 15 10.03 -9.98 -5.22
N CYS A 16 8.83 -9.50 -4.96
CA CYS A 16 7.61 -9.96 -5.62
C CYS A 16 7.66 -9.88 -7.17
N PRO A 17 8.24 -8.83 -7.80
CA PRO A 17 8.36 -8.77 -9.25
C PRO A 17 9.13 -9.94 -9.86
N VAL A 18 10.18 -10.43 -9.20
CA VAL A 18 10.93 -11.59 -9.66
C VAL A 18 10.06 -12.84 -9.65
N PHE A 19 9.40 -13.08 -8.51
CA PHE A 19 8.55 -14.27 -8.35
C PHE A 19 7.26 -14.21 -9.17
N THR A 20 6.74 -13.02 -9.43
CA THR A 20 5.58 -12.87 -10.34
C THR A 20 5.80 -13.57 -11.67
N TYR A 21 7.03 -13.53 -12.21
CA TYR A 21 7.33 -14.11 -13.51
C TYR A 21 8.06 -15.46 -13.46
N THR A 22 8.63 -15.83 -12.32
CA THR A 22 9.45 -17.07 -12.22
C THR A 22 8.81 -18.15 -11.34
N ALA A 23 8.04 -17.75 -10.32
CA ALA A 23 7.37 -18.66 -9.40
C ALA A 23 6.09 -17.99 -8.85
N PRO A 24 5.03 -17.85 -9.67
CA PRO A 24 3.87 -17.01 -9.35
C PRO A 24 3.12 -17.43 -8.08
N GLU A 25 3.13 -18.71 -7.71
CA GLU A 25 2.55 -19.17 -6.45
C GLU A 25 3.25 -18.57 -5.21
N VAL A 26 4.55 -18.30 -5.32
CA VAL A 26 5.30 -17.64 -4.25
C VAL A 26 4.90 -16.16 -4.18
N ALA A 27 4.83 -15.47 -5.33
CA ALA A 27 4.36 -14.08 -5.37
C ALA A 27 2.93 -13.94 -4.84
N LYS A 28 2.05 -14.89 -5.22
CA LYS A 28 0.69 -14.96 -4.70
C LYS A 28 0.65 -15.02 -3.18
N SER A 29 1.47 -15.88 -2.55
CA SER A 29 1.49 -16.02 -1.10
C SER A 29 1.90 -14.75 -0.37
N PHE A 30 2.80 -13.92 -0.95
CA PHE A 30 3.15 -12.62 -0.38
C PHE A 30 1.98 -11.65 -0.42
N LEU A 31 1.24 -11.63 -1.52
CA LEU A 31 0.10 -10.73 -1.69
C LEU A 31 -1.12 -11.18 -0.88
N GLU A 32 -1.36 -12.49 -0.77
CA GLU A 32 -2.40 -13.06 0.10
C GLU A 32 -2.13 -12.75 1.58
N TYR A 33 -0.85 -12.75 2.00
CA TYR A 33 -0.49 -12.32 3.35
C TYR A 33 -0.95 -10.88 3.61
N ARG A 34 -0.76 -9.95 2.66
CA ARG A 34 -1.25 -8.57 2.79
C ARG A 34 -2.79 -8.52 2.88
N GLY A 35 -3.48 -9.34 2.11
CA GLY A 35 -4.94 -9.51 2.24
C GLY A 35 -5.35 -10.03 3.62
N HIS A 36 -4.59 -10.99 4.17
CA HIS A 36 -4.84 -11.56 5.48
C HIS A 36 -4.69 -10.55 6.63
N ILE A 37 -3.69 -9.68 6.56
CA ILE A 37 -3.44 -8.66 7.59
C ILE A 37 -4.24 -7.36 7.38
N LEU A 38 -5.08 -7.27 6.35
CA LEU A 38 -5.89 -6.07 6.08
C LEU A 38 -6.72 -5.59 7.27
N PRO A 39 -7.36 -6.46 8.10
CA PRO A 39 -8.06 -5.99 9.30
C PRO A 39 -7.15 -5.23 10.27
N LYS A 40 -5.92 -5.64 10.45
CA LYS A 40 -4.93 -4.93 11.28
C LYS A 40 -4.54 -3.57 10.68
N ALA A 41 -4.44 -3.49 9.36
CA ALA A 41 -4.21 -2.23 8.67
C ALA A 41 -5.41 -1.26 8.81
N GLU A 42 -6.66 -1.78 8.85
CA GLU A 42 -7.85 -0.99 9.14
C GLU A 42 -7.83 -0.47 10.60
N GLU A 43 -7.45 -1.30 11.56
CA GLU A 43 -7.29 -0.89 12.98
C GLU A 43 -6.22 0.20 13.11
N ARG A 44 -5.05 0.03 12.49
CA ARG A 44 -3.96 1.02 12.51
C ARG A 44 -4.37 2.36 11.88
N ALA A 45 -5.10 2.35 10.78
CA ALA A 45 -5.63 3.58 10.18
C ALA A 45 -6.54 4.32 11.19
N ALA A 46 -7.44 3.60 11.86
CA ALA A 46 -8.33 4.17 12.86
C ALA A 46 -7.59 4.76 14.07
N GLU A 47 -6.53 4.10 14.56
CA GLU A 47 -5.68 4.62 15.64
C GLU A 47 -5.03 5.96 15.29
N LEU A 48 -4.70 6.17 14.02
CA LEU A 48 -4.13 7.41 13.50
C LEU A 48 -5.19 8.42 13.01
N ASN A 49 -6.47 8.19 13.30
CA ASN A 49 -7.61 8.98 12.83
C ASN A 49 -7.70 9.08 11.30
N LEU A 50 -7.21 8.07 10.59
CA LEU A 50 -7.37 7.92 9.14
C LEU A 50 -8.56 6.99 8.85
N LYS A 51 -9.09 7.10 7.63
CA LYS A 51 -10.10 6.17 7.11
C LYS A 51 -9.40 5.07 6.31
N GLY A 52 -10.11 3.95 6.12
CA GLY A 52 -9.62 2.87 5.29
C GLY A 52 -8.59 1.99 5.99
N ALA A 53 -7.51 1.66 5.32
CA ALA A 53 -6.45 0.80 5.84
C ALA A 53 -5.08 1.47 5.65
N LEU A 54 -4.19 1.27 6.61
CA LEU A 54 -2.81 1.73 6.57
C LEU A 54 -1.89 0.56 6.96
N TYR A 55 -1.23 -0.01 5.99
CA TYR A 55 -0.31 -1.12 6.21
C TYR A 55 0.92 -0.68 7.01
N PRO A 56 1.43 -1.54 7.90
CA PRO A 56 2.59 -1.24 8.71
C PRO A 56 3.86 -1.16 7.88
N TRP A 57 4.80 -0.32 8.30
CA TRP A 57 6.13 -0.26 7.72
C TRP A 57 6.90 -1.58 7.94
N ARG A 58 6.85 -2.09 9.17
CA ARG A 58 7.52 -3.32 9.57
C ARG A 58 6.58 -4.19 10.39
N THR A 59 6.43 -5.45 10.03
CA THR A 59 5.46 -6.33 10.71
C THR A 59 5.84 -7.80 10.67
N ILE A 60 5.30 -8.55 11.63
CA ILE A 60 5.29 -10.02 11.63
C ILE A 60 3.87 -10.53 11.38
N ASP A 61 2.89 -9.96 12.05
CA ASP A 61 1.49 -10.43 12.10
C ASP A 61 0.44 -9.38 11.69
N GLY A 62 0.90 -8.26 11.15
CA GLY A 62 0.06 -7.14 10.72
C GLY A 62 0.11 -5.91 11.64
N GLU A 63 0.66 -6.04 12.85
CA GLU A 63 0.90 -4.90 13.73
C GLU A 63 2.18 -4.17 13.34
N GLU A 64 2.24 -2.84 13.56
CA GLU A 64 3.46 -2.06 13.38
C GLU A 64 4.47 -2.41 14.47
N THR A 65 5.57 -3.03 14.09
CA THR A 65 6.61 -3.48 15.02
C THR A 65 7.86 -2.62 15.00
N SER A 66 7.85 -1.50 14.27
CA SER A 66 9.01 -0.59 14.22
C SER A 66 9.10 0.25 15.49
N ALA A 67 10.08 -0.06 16.32
CA ALA A 67 10.47 0.76 17.47
C ALA A 67 11.63 1.70 17.17
N TYR A 68 12.23 1.56 15.98
CA TYR A 68 13.51 2.20 15.68
C TYR A 68 13.40 3.69 15.36
N TYR A 69 12.40 4.07 14.55
CA TYR A 69 12.31 5.42 14.03
C TYR A 69 10.85 5.82 13.80
N PRO A 70 10.26 6.63 14.69
CA PRO A 70 8.84 6.98 14.59
C PRO A 70 8.44 7.62 13.24
N ALA A 71 9.31 8.48 12.68
CA ALA A 71 9.03 9.08 11.38
C ALA A 71 9.09 8.06 10.21
N GLY A 72 9.77 6.92 10.36
CA GLY A 72 9.78 5.83 9.38
C GLY A 72 8.39 5.24 9.18
N THR A 73 7.57 5.21 10.22
CA THR A 73 6.19 4.70 10.13
C THR A 73 5.27 5.61 9.32
N ALA A 74 5.68 6.84 8.98
CA ALA A 74 4.97 7.76 8.08
C ALA A 74 5.26 7.50 6.59
N GLN A 75 5.84 6.35 6.25
CA GLN A 75 6.01 5.88 4.89
C GLN A 75 4.67 5.33 4.35
N TYR A 76 3.71 6.19 4.14
CA TYR A 76 2.35 5.82 3.72
C TYR A 76 2.30 5.30 2.28
N HIS A 77 3.34 5.54 1.47
CA HIS A 77 3.48 4.99 0.12
C HIS A 77 3.42 3.45 0.08
N ILE A 78 3.67 2.78 1.22
CA ILE A 78 3.60 1.31 1.35
C ILE A 78 2.25 0.76 0.92
N ASP A 79 1.15 1.45 1.25
CA ASP A 79 -0.18 1.09 0.78
C ASP A 79 -0.25 1.01 -0.74
N ALA A 80 0.32 1.99 -1.40
CA ALA A 80 0.34 2.06 -2.86
C ALA A 80 1.32 1.04 -3.47
N ASP A 81 2.45 0.78 -2.84
CA ASP A 81 3.43 -0.21 -3.28
C ASP A 81 2.81 -1.62 -3.29
N ILE A 82 2.03 -1.95 -2.26
CA ILE A 82 1.29 -3.21 -2.16
C ILE A 82 0.26 -3.33 -3.28
N ILE A 83 -0.56 -2.29 -3.49
CA ILE A 83 -1.60 -2.30 -4.53
C ILE A 83 -0.97 -2.33 -5.93
N PHE A 84 0.15 -1.66 -6.14
CA PHE A 84 0.89 -1.70 -7.40
C PHE A 84 1.43 -3.12 -7.70
N ALA A 85 2.01 -3.78 -6.69
CA ALA A 85 2.48 -5.16 -6.83
C ALA A 85 1.33 -6.14 -7.10
N LEU A 86 0.22 -6.00 -6.37
CA LEU A 86 -1.01 -6.78 -6.58
C LEU A 86 -1.55 -6.59 -8.00
N ASN A 87 -1.64 -5.35 -8.48
CA ASN A 87 -2.11 -5.05 -9.83
C ASN A 87 -1.20 -5.64 -10.91
N ARG A 88 0.13 -5.56 -10.72
CA ARG A 88 1.11 -6.18 -11.63
C ARG A 88 0.91 -7.69 -11.69
N PHE A 89 0.76 -8.34 -10.55
CA PHE A 89 0.52 -9.78 -10.45
C PHE A 89 -0.75 -10.20 -11.19
N LEU A 90 -1.87 -9.51 -10.92
CA LEU A 90 -3.15 -9.80 -11.56
C LEU A 90 -3.15 -9.51 -13.06
N ASN A 91 -2.43 -8.50 -13.51
CA ASN A 91 -2.27 -8.23 -14.95
C ASN A 91 -1.41 -9.29 -15.66
N ALA A 92 -0.48 -9.92 -14.95
CA ALA A 92 0.35 -10.98 -15.51
C ALA A 92 -0.37 -12.33 -15.61
N HIS A 93 -1.25 -12.63 -14.66
CA HIS A 93 -1.83 -13.97 -14.48
C HIS A 93 -3.35 -14.02 -14.59
N GLY A 94 -4.04 -12.89 -14.53
CA GLY A 94 -5.50 -12.86 -14.52
C GLY A 94 -6.09 -13.66 -13.35
N ASP A 95 -7.15 -14.42 -13.64
CA ASP A 95 -7.83 -15.27 -12.66
C ASP A 95 -7.23 -16.68 -12.56
N ASP A 96 -6.21 -17.00 -13.36
CA ASP A 96 -5.65 -18.36 -13.50
C ASP A 96 -5.12 -18.92 -12.18
N LEU A 97 -4.64 -18.06 -11.29
CA LEU A 97 -4.11 -18.45 -9.99
C LEU A 97 -5.12 -18.33 -8.83
N GLY A 98 -6.37 -17.96 -9.12
CA GLY A 98 -7.47 -18.00 -8.14
C GLY A 98 -7.27 -17.07 -6.94
N PHE A 99 -6.85 -15.82 -7.17
CA PHE A 99 -6.83 -14.82 -6.11
C PHE A 99 -8.27 -14.39 -5.76
N ASP A 100 -8.60 -14.26 -4.47
CA ASP A 100 -9.95 -13.87 -4.05
C ASP A 100 -10.23 -12.40 -4.45
N GLN A 101 -11.11 -12.23 -5.45
CA GLN A 101 -11.47 -10.93 -6.00
C GLN A 101 -12.09 -10.00 -4.94
N LYS A 102 -12.84 -10.54 -3.96
CA LYS A 102 -13.40 -9.71 -2.88
C LYS A 102 -12.31 -9.14 -1.97
N VAL A 103 -11.24 -9.90 -1.74
CA VAL A 103 -10.08 -9.42 -1.00
C VAL A 103 -9.37 -8.33 -1.81
N VAL A 104 -9.16 -8.52 -3.10
CA VAL A 104 -8.58 -7.51 -4.01
C VAL A 104 -9.36 -6.20 -3.96
N GLU A 105 -10.68 -6.28 -4.15
CA GLU A 105 -11.56 -5.12 -4.12
C GLU A 105 -11.50 -4.39 -2.77
N LYS A 106 -11.52 -5.16 -1.69
CA LYS A 106 -11.43 -4.59 -0.34
C LYS A 106 -10.08 -3.92 -0.11
N MET A 107 -8.96 -4.53 -0.48
CA MET A 107 -7.63 -3.93 -0.38
C MET A 107 -7.57 -2.61 -1.16
N CYS A 108 -7.99 -2.60 -2.42
CA CYS A 108 -8.04 -1.40 -3.25
C CYS A 108 -8.91 -0.29 -2.64
N ALA A 109 -10.13 -0.63 -2.20
CA ALA A 109 -11.06 0.35 -1.64
C ALA A 109 -10.54 0.95 -0.33
N GLN A 110 -9.97 0.14 0.54
CA GLN A 110 -9.53 0.63 1.85
C GLN A 110 -8.24 1.45 1.78
N THR A 111 -7.30 1.10 0.92
CA THR A 111 -6.11 1.93 0.68
C THR A 111 -6.46 3.25 -0.01
N ALA A 112 -7.40 3.24 -0.96
CA ALA A 112 -7.89 4.47 -1.58
C ALA A 112 -8.54 5.42 -0.56
N ARG A 113 -9.33 4.90 0.38
CA ARG A 113 -9.92 5.70 1.48
C ARG A 113 -8.88 6.30 2.41
N MET A 114 -7.77 5.59 2.63
CA MET A 114 -6.65 6.11 3.41
C MET A 114 -6.08 7.36 2.74
N TRP A 115 -5.79 7.30 1.44
CA TRP A 115 -5.27 8.44 0.69
C TRP A 115 -6.24 9.63 0.67
N GLU A 116 -7.54 9.38 0.51
CA GLU A 116 -8.56 10.43 0.57
C GLU A 116 -8.58 11.14 1.93
N SER A 117 -8.39 10.39 3.02
CA SER A 117 -8.41 10.94 4.37
C SER A 117 -7.10 11.60 4.80
N LEU A 118 -5.96 11.15 4.26
CA LEU A 118 -4.64 11.71 4.55
C LEU A 118 -4.40 13.02 3.82
N GLY A 119 -4.79 13.11 2.56
CA GLY A 119 -4.58 14.31 1.74
C GLY A 119 -5.69 15.34 1.89
N ALA A 120 -5.41 16.55 1.42
CA ALA A 120 -6.38 17.64 1.43
C ALA A 120 -6.20 18.57 0.23
N PHE A 121 -7.29 19.20 -0.20
CA PHE A 121 -7.22 20.30 -1.17
C PHE A 121 -6.76 21.58 -0.47
N ILE A 122 -5.66 22.14 -0.91
CA ILE A 122 -5.02 23.29 -0.28
C ILE A 122 -5.25 24.56 -1.12
N PRO A 123 -6.00 25.57 -0.62
CA PRO A 123 -6.38 26.73 -1.42
C PRO A 123 -5.20 27.53 -1.98
N HIS A 124 -4.16 27.76 -1.17
CA HIS A 124 -3.01 28.59 -1.59
C HIS A 124 -2.07 27.90 -2.61
N THR A 125 -2.28 26.60 -2.89
CA THR A 125 -1.56 25.88 -3.95
C THR A 125 -2.34 25.84 -5.28
N GLY A 126 -3.38 26.65 -5.42
CA GLY A 126 -4.32 26.60 -6.54
C GLY A 126 -5.34 25.47 -6.39
N ASN A 127 -5.73 25.17 -5.17
CA ASN A 127 -6.68 24.12 -4.80
C ASN A 127 -6.24 22.72 -5.29
N LYS A 128 -4.95 22.43 -5.22
CA LYS A 128 -4.42 21.11 -5.53
C LYS A 128 -4.57 20.17 -4.33
N PHE A 129 -4.80 18.89 -4.62
CA PHE A 129 -4.73 17.85 -3.61
C PHE A 129 -3.28 17.64 -3.19
N CYS A 130 -3.01 17.77 -1.91
CA CYS A 130 -1.67 17.70 -1.32
C CYS A 130 -1.63 16.58 -0.28
N ILE A 131 -0.52 15.87 -0.23
CA ILE A 131 -0.21 14.87 0.79
C ILE A 131 0.97 15.39 1.59
N ASN A 132 0.73 15.70 2.85
CA ASN A 132 1.70 16.35 3.74
C ASN A 132 2.13 15.41 4.86
N ASP A 133 3.21 15.78 5.55
CA ASP A 133 3.72 15.11 6.75
C ASP A 133 4.03 13.62 6.53
N VAL A 134 4.67 13.31 5.40
CA VAL A 134 5.07 11.95 5.02
C VAL A 134 6.58 11.79 5.02
N THR A 135 7.02 10.56 5.27
CA THR A 135 8.40 10.13 5.02
C THR A 135 8.45 9.48 3.63
N GLY A 136 9.42 9.87 2.82
CA GLY A 136 9.65 9.29 1.50
C GLY A 136 10.21 7.86 1.59
N PRO A 137 10.47 7.22 0.43
CA PRO A 137 11.00 5.86 0.38
C PRO A 137 12.43 5.75 0.94
N ASP A 138 13.08 6.88 1.14
CA ASP A 138 14.35 7.07 1.79
C ASP A 138 14.14 7.91 3.05
N GLU A 139 14.51 7.39 4.21
CA GLU A 139 14.28 7.99 5.53
C GLU A 139 15.01 9.33 5.74
N TYR A 140 15.95 9.70 4.86
CA TYR A 140 16.55 11.04 4.84
C TYR A 140 15.55 12.15 4.50
N THR A 141 14.44 11.81 3.80
CA THR A 141 13.33 12.73 3.51
C THR A 141 12.16 12.50 4.45
N ALA A 142 12.42 12.64 5.75
CA ALA A 142 11.43 12.40 6.79
C ALA A 142 10.57 13.63 7.05
N ILE A 143 9.25 13.39 7.17
CA ILE A 143 8.23 14.39 7.50
C ILE A 143 8.31 15.60 6.56
N VAL A 144 8.08 15.32 5.30
CA VAL A 144 8.04 16.33 4.21
C VAL A 144 6.66 16.41 3.58
N ASN A 145 6.41 17.53 2.92
CA ASN A 145 5.16 17.77 2.21
C ASN A 145 5.32 17.44 0.72
N ASN A 146 4.30 16.80 0.15
CA ASN A 146 4.23 16.51 -1.28
C ASN A 146 5.48 15.79 -1.81
N ASN A 147 5.94 14.75 -1.09
CA ASN A 147 7.01 13.90 -1.59
C ASN A 147 6.63 13.35 -2.97
N ALA A 148 7.52 13.48 -3.95
CA ALA A 148 7.24 13.13 -5.34
C ALA A 148 6.91 11.65 -5.51
N PHE A 149 7.66 10.75 -4.86
CA PHE A 149 7.42 9.31 -4.92
C PHE A 149 6.06 8.96 -4.29
N THR A 150 5.80 9.46 -3.08
CA THR A 150 4.53 9.24 -2.38
C THR A 150 3.34 9.73 -3.20
N ASN A 151 3.41 10.94 -3.75
CA ASN A 151 2.32 11.49 -4.59
C ASN A 151 2.09 10.66 -5.85
N PHE A 152 3.16 10.21 -6.50
CA PHE A 152 3.07 9.37 -7.69
C PHE A 152 2.42 8.03 -7.35
N MET A 153 2.89 7.36 -6.31
CA MET A 153 2.36 6.06 -5.88
C MET A 153 0.92 6.15 -5.38
N ALA A 154 0.57 7.21 -4.63
CA ALA A 154 -0.81 7.45 -4.22
C ALA A 154 -1.75 7.61 -5.43
N ARG A 155 -1.33 8.32 -6.47
CA ARG A 155 -2.09 8.44 -7.72
C ARG A 155 -2.29 7.08 -8.38
N GLU A 156 -1.23 6.29 -8.52
CA GLU A 156 -1.31 4.94 -9.08
C GLU A 156 -2.29 4.06 -8.28
N ASN A 157 -2.23 4.09 -6.94
CA ASN A 157 -3.17 3.33 -6.11
C ASN A 157 -4.63 3.76 -6.37
N LEU A 158 -4.90 5.06 -6.44
CA LEU A 158 -6.25 5.57 -6.70
C LEU A 158 -6.74 5.16 -8.10
N GLU A 159 -5.91 5.28 -9.13
CA GLU A 159 -6.24 4.89 -10.51
C GLU A 159 -6.51 3.38 -10.61
N ILE A 160 -5.68 2.54 -9.99
CA ILE A 160 -5.89 1.08 -9.92
C ILE A 160 -7.20 0.76 -9.20
N SER A 161 -7.47 1.41 -8.08
CA SER A 161 -8.68 1.17 -7.29
C SER A 161 -9.96 1.51 -8.07
N VAL A 162 -9.95 2.61 -8.82
CA VAL A 162 -11.08 2.97 -9.70
C VAL A 162 -11.26 1.95 -10.83
N ALA A 163 -10.17 1.54 -11.48
CA ALA A 163 -10.23 0.59 -12.58
C ALA A 163 -10.79 -0.78 -12.13
N ARG A 164 -10.40 -1.24 -10.94
CA ARG A 164 -10.84 -2.52 -10.41
C ARG A 164 -12.25 -2.49 -9.82
N SER A 165 -12.73 -1.36 -9.32
CA SER A 165 -14.13 -1.23 -8.88
C SER A 165 -15.12 -1.11 -10.03
N GLY A 166 -14.69 -0.65 -11.21
CA GLY A 166 -15.54 -0.51 -12.40
C GLY A 166 -15.70 -1.79 -13.24
N SER A 167 -14.91 -2.82 -13.00
CA SER A 167 -14.92 -4.05 -13.81
C SER A 167 -16.13 -4.97 -13.57
N GLN A 168 -17.00 -4.66 -12.59
CA GLN A 168 -18.22 -5.44 -12.32
C GLN A 168 -19.49 -4.87 -13.00
N ALA A 169 -19.40 -3.79 -13.76
CA ALA A 169 -20.55 -3.13 -14.39
C ALA A 169 -20.76 -3.53 -15.87
N SER A 170 -20.12 -4.61 -16.35
CA SER A 170 -20.27 -5.09 -17.74
C SER A 170 -20.73 -6.53 -17.81
#